data_513e7069c12071c4d5c35ed7de7518ff
#
_entry.id   513e7069c12071c4d5c35ed7de7518ff
#
_cell.length_a   1.000
_cell.length_b   1.000
_cell.length_c   1.000
_cell.angle_alpha   90.00
_cell.angle_beta   90.00
_cell.angle_gamma   90.00
#
_symmetry.space_group_name_H-M   'P 1'
#
loop_
_entity.id
_entity.type
_entity.pdbx_description
1 polymer ?
#
loop_
_entity_poly.entity_id
_entity_poly.type
_entity_poly.pdbx_seq_one_letter_code
_entity_poly.pdbx_strand_id
1 'polypeptide(L)'
;MMTRLCADDPARLRAVLAGLRRYQAAPPAPPRTMRPEIARIGSVSLKDHGGSGPPVVVIPSLINPAHVLDLAPDNSLLAGLVARGLNPLLVDWGETAPLGIEQLIAERLVPVIAGLGQPVALAGYCLGGTLALAAAALLGPQVSRVALLATPWNFAGYDAARPRLADWWARTEPLATQLGVLPIELLQPAFWALDEAGVVAKYAR
;
A
#
# COMPACT_ATOMS: atom_id res chain seq x y z
N MET A 1 8.51 -10.73 20.06
CA MET A 1 7.17 -10.13 20.25
C MET A 1 6.14 -11.18 20.64
N MET A 2 5.78 -12.14 19.78
CA MET A 2 4.72 -13.15 20.07
C MET A 2 4.93 -13.90 21.40
N THR A 3 6.14 -14.34 21.69
CA THR A 3 6.47 -15.01 22.96
C THR A 3 6.18 -14.13 24.17
N ARG A 4 6.47 -12.82 24.09
CA ARG A 4 6.20 -11.86 25.15
C ARG A 4 4.70 -11.62 25.35
N LEU A 5 3.96 -11.46 24.21
CA LEU A 5 2.52 -11.18 24.24
C LEU A 5 1.65 -12.38 24.65
N CYS A 6 2.22 -13.58 24.62
CA CYS A 6 1.57 -14.83 25.04
C CYS A 6 2.26 -15.48 26.24
N ALA A 7 3.06 -14.71 27.02
CA ALA A 7 3.83 -15.27 28.14
C ALA A 7 2.94 -15.98 29.17
N ASP A 8 1.76 -15.42 29.43
CA ASP A 8 0.81 -15.94 30.42
C ASP A 8 -0.24 -16.89 29.81
N ASP A 9 -0.14 -17.19 28.52
CA ASP A 9 -1.06 -18.09 27.80
C ASP A 9 -0.31 -19.04 26.85
N PRO A 10 0.21 -20.16 27.36
CA PRO A 10 0.92 -21.14 26.54
C PRO A 10 0.05 -21.79 25.44
N ALA A 11 -1.27 -21.87 25.63
CA ALA A 11 -2.18 -22.42 24.64
C ALA A 11 -2.28 -21.48 23.43
N ARG A 12 -2.42 -20.19 23.70
CA ARG A 12 -2.42 -19.13 22.68
C ARG A 12 -1.09 -19.08 21.91
N LEU A 13 0.03 -19.19 22.61
CA LEU A 13 1.34 -19.26 21.96
C LEU A 13 1.45 -20.46 21.01
N ARG A 14 1.01 -21.64 21.44
CA ARG A 14 0.99 -22.83 20.56
C ARG A 14 0.12 -22.61 19.33
N ALA A 15 -1.06 -22.00 19.46
CA ALA A 15 -1.94 -21.67 18.33
C ALA A 15 -1.26 -20.73 17.32
N VAL A 16 -0.64 -19.66 17.81
CA VAL A 16 0.13 -18.70 16.99
C VAL A 16 1.26 -19.41 16.23
N LEU A 17 2.05 -20.24 16.91
CA LEU A 17 3.14 -20.98 16.26
C LEU A 17 2.62 -22.01 15.26
N ALA A 18 1.50 -22.64 15.51
CA ALA A 18 0.84 -23.55 14.57
C ALA A 18 0.35 -22.79 13.33
N GLY A 19 -0.25 -21.62 13.50
CA GLY A 19 -0.67 -20.75 12.39
C GLY A 19 0.51 -20.29 11.54
N LEU A 20 1.62 -19.89 12.17
CA LEU A 20 2.84 -19.52 11.46
C LEU A 20 3.42 -20.69 10.64
N ARG A 21 3.45 -21.90 11.22
CA ARG A 21 3.88 -23.11 10.49
C ARG A 21 2.98 -23.42 9.30
N ARG A 22 1.65 -23.29 9.46
CA ARG A 22 0.70 -23.47 8.33
C ARG A 22 0.97 -22.48 7.22
N TYR A 23 1.21 -21.22 7.56
CA TYR A 23 1.56 -20.19 6.58
C TYR A 23 2.87 -20.53 5.84
N GLN A 24 3.91 -20.96 6.57
CA GLN A 24 5.19 -21.33 5.97
C GLN A 24 5.11 -22.61 5.10
N ALA A 25 4.20 -23.53 5.44
CA ALA A 25 3.97 -24.76 4.70
C ALA A 25 2.96 -24.60 3.55
N ALA A 26 2.30 -23.43 3.45
CA ALA A 26 1.36 -23.18 2.37
C ALA A 26 2.05 -23.20 1.01
N PRO A 27 1.42 -23.78 -0.02
CA PRO A 27 1.97 -23.74 -1.37
C PRO A 27 2.14 -22.29 -1.82
N PRO A 28 3.17 -22.00 -2.65
CA PRO A 28 3.34 -20.67 -3.20
C PRO A 28 2.10 -20.25 -3.98
N ALA A 29 1.75 -18.98 -3.92
CA ALA A 29 0.66 -18.44 -4.73
C ALA A 29 0.94 -18.69 -6.22
N PRO A 30 -0.10 -18.95 -7.04
CA PRO A 30 0.08 -19.10 -8.48
C PRO A 30 0.72 -17.84 -9.08
N PRO A 31 1.47 -18.00 -10.19
CA PRO A 31 2.05 -16.86 -10.89
C PRO A 31 0.97 -15.84 -11.25
N ARG A 32 1.26 -14.56 -11.07
CA ARG A 32 0.34 -13.50 -11.41
C ARG A 32 0.33 -13.28 -12.91
N THR A 33 -0.86 -13.03 -13.46
CA THR A 33 -0.99 -12.61 -14.85
C THR A 33 -0.32 -11.24 -15.03
N MET A 34 0.62 -11.15 -15.96
CA MET A 34 1.19 -9.88 -16.38
C MET A 34 0.09 -9.00 -16.97
N ARG A 35 -0.01 -7.79 -16.45
CA ARG A 35 -0.98 -6.80 -16.94
C ARG A 35 -0.32 -5.85 -17.94
N PRO A 36 -1.00 -5.49 -19.04
CA PRO A 36 -0.48 -4.53 -19.98
C PRO A 36 -0.13 -3.20 -19.30
N GLU A 37 1.02 -2.67 -19.67
CA GLU A 37 1.41 -1.32 -19.29
C GLU A 37 0.93 -0.37 -20.38
N ILE A 38 0.13 0.64 -20.00
CA ILE A 38 -0.47 1.59 -20.94
C ILE A 38 0.18 2.97 -20.90
N ALA A 39 0.87 3.30 -19.83
CA ALA A 39 1.60 4.56 -19.68
C ALA A 39 2.74 4.39 -18.67
N ARG A 40 3.82 5.15 -18.84
CA ARG A 40 4.97 5.19 -17.93
C ARG A 40 5.61 6.57 -17.90
N ILE A 41 5.96 7.04 -16.72
CA ILE A 41 6.83 8.20 -16.50
C ILE A 41 7.90 7.82 -15.46
N GLY A 42 9.12 7.71 -15.90
CA GLY A 42 10.23 7.21 -15.07
C GLY A 42 9.95 5.78 -14.55
N SER A 43 10.00 5.58 -13.24
CA SER A 43 9.70 4.30 -12.61
C SER A 43 8.21 4.00 -12.52
N VAL A 44 7.35 5.02 -12.55
CA VAL A 44 5.91 4.88 -12.32
C VAL A 44 5.18 4.52 -13.61
N SER A 45 4.37 3.46 -13.57
CA SER A 45 3.55 3.03 -14.70
C SER A 45 2.10 2.78 -14.32
N LEU A 46 1.22 2.76 -15.31
CA LEU A 46 -0.17 2.36 -15.19
C LEU A 46 -0.37 0.99 -15.83
N LYS A 47 -0.86 0.03 -15.04
CA LYS A 47 -1.19 -1.32 -15.48
C LYS A 47 -2.68 -1.44 -15.71
N ASP A 48 -3.08 -1.86 -16.90
CA ASP A 48 -4.47 -2.06 -17.27
C ASP A 48 -4.96 -3.42 -16.76
N HIS A 49 -5.99 -3.40 -15.93
CA HIS A 49 -6.64 -4.60 -15.40
C HIS A 49 -7.87 -5.04 -16.22
N GLY A 50 -8.13 -4.34 -17.32
CA GLY A 50 -9.26 -4.59 -18.22
C GLY A 50 -10.52 -3.82 -17.78
N GLY A 51 -11.55 -3.98 -18.60
CA GLY A 51 -12.80 -3.22 -18.47
C GLY A 51 -12.94 -2.17 -19.58
N SER A 52 -14.17 -1.83 -19.90
CA SER A 52 -14.50 -0.88 -20.98
C SER A 52 -15.20 0.40 -20.48
N GLY A 53 -15.35 0.53 -19.16
CA GLY A 53 -16.03 1.65 -18.54
C GLY A 53 -15.14 2.84 -18.21
N PRO A 54 -15.64 3.77 -17.41
CA PRO A 54 -14.85 4.92 -16.97
C PRO A 54 -13.56 4.52 -16.27
N PRO A 55 -12.43 5.18 -16.56
CA PRO A 55 -11.15 4.84 -15.95
C PRO A 55 -11.11 5.23 -14.47
N VAL A 56 -10.58 4.29 -13.67
CA VAL A 56 -10.31 4.48 -12.25
C VAL A 56 -8.82 4.23 -12.00
N VAL A 57 -8.05 5.27 -11.76
CA VAL A 57 -6.65 5.13 -11.40
C VAL A 57 -6.56 4.72 -9.93
N VAL A 58 -6.10 3.49 -9.69
CA VAL A 58 -5.96 2.92 -8.36
C VAL A 58 -4.53 3.14 -7.88
N ILE A 59 -4.39 3.88 -6.78
CA ILE A 59 -3.10 4.35 -6.24
C ILE A 59 -2.81 3.57 -4.95
N PRO A 60 -1.89 2.59 -4.99
CA PRO A 60 -1.51 1.80 -3.82
C PRO A 60 -0.61 2.60 -2.88
N SER A 61 -0.42 2.07 -1.67
CA SER A 61 0.60 2.57 -0.74
C SER A 61 2.01 2.38 -1.31
N LEU A 62 2.95 3.22 -0.88
CA LEU A 62 4.39 3.02 -1.13
C LEU A 62 5.01 1.95 -0.21
N ILE A 63 4.31 1.57 0.86
CA ILE A 63 4.82 0.65 1.89
C ILE A 63 4.60 -0.81 1.49
N ASN A 64 3.41 -1.10 0.95
CA ASN A 64 3.04 -2.45 0.51
C ASN A 64 3.08 -2.54 -1.01
N PRO A 65 3.49 -3.68 -1.56
CA PRO A 65 3.44 -3.91 -3.00
C PRO A 65 2.00 -3.74 -3.53
N ALA A 66 1.85 -3.18 -4.73
CA ALA A 66 0.55 -2.89 -5.36
C ALA A 66 -0.39 -4.11 -5.40
N HIS A 67 0.19 -5.29 -5.41
CA HIS A 67 -0.58 -6.54 -5.46
C HIS A 67 -1.45 -6.83 -4.22
N VAL A 68 -1.30 -6.08 -3.11
CA VAL A 68 -2.25 -6.22 -1.99
C VAL A 68 -3.69 -5.89 -2.40
N LEU A 69 -3.86 -5.15 -3.51
CA LEU A 69 -5.16 -4.82 -4.10
C LEU A 69 -5.65 -5.86 -5.13
N ASP A 70 -4.82 -6.85 -5.44
CA ASP A 70 -5.09 -7.93 -6.40
C ASP A 70 -4.49 -9.25 -5.89
N LEU A 71 -4.98 -9.71 -4.72
CA LEU A 71 -4.37 -10.82 -3.97
C LEU A 71 -4.61 -12.18 -4.63
N ALA A 72 -5.85 -12.45 -5.06
CA ALA A 72 -6.28 -13.72 -5.65
C ALA A 72 -7.48 -13.47 -6.57
N PRO A 73 -7.83 -14.41 -7.46
CA PRO A 73 -8.96 -14.24 -8.37
C PRO A 73 -10.30 -13.94 -7.68
N ASP A 74 -10.52 -14.50 -6.51
CA ASP A 74 -11.71 -14.32 -5.66
C ASP A 74 -11.54 -13.21 -4.61
N ASN A 75 -10.35 -12.60 -4.52
CA ASN A 75 -10.01 -11.54 -3.58
C ASN A 75 -9.18 -10.45 -4.28
N SER A 76 -9.80 -9.79 -5.25
CA SER A 76 -9.21 -8.71 -6.04
C SER A 76 -10.15 -7.50 -6.06
N LEU A 77 -9.68 -6.38 -5.54
CA LEU A 77 -10.39 -5.10 -5.69
C LEU A 77 -10.53 -4.74 -7.17
N LEU A 78 -9.49 -4.97 -7.96
CA LEU A 78 -9.46 -4.60 -9.37
C LEU A 78 -10.44 -5.42 -10.19
N ALA A 79 -10.48 -6.75 -9.98
CA ALA A 79 -11.49 -7.61 -10.60
C ALA A 79 -12.92 -7.19 -10.17
N GLY A 80 -13.09 -6.81 -8.91
CA GLY A 80 -14.37 -6.29 -8.41
C GLY A 80 -14.81 -4.98 -9.08
N LEU A 81 -13.87 -4.10 -9.44
CA LEU A 81 -14.15 -2.88 -10.20
C LEU A 81 -14.53 -3.19 -11.65
N VAL A 82 -13.80 -4.11 -12.31
CA VAL A 82 -14.12 -4.58 -13.67
C VAL A 82 -15.53 -5.18 -13.73
N ALA A 83 -15.87 -6.04 -12.76
CA ALA A 83 -17.19 -6.66 -12.67
C ALA A 83 -18.33 -5.64 -12.48
N ARG A 84 -18.01 -4.42 -12.06
CA ARG A 84 -18.96 -3.30 -11.93
C ARG A 84 -18.92 -2.33 -13.11
N GLY A 85 -18.30 -2.71 -14.21
CA GLY A 85 -18.26 -1.92 -15.44
C GLY A 85 -17.30 -0.73 -15.37
N LEU A 86 -16.26 -0.80 -14.56
CA LEU A 86 -15.20 0.21 -14.50
C LEU A 86 -13.93 -0.31 -15.18
N ASN A 87 -13.03 0.61 -15.54
CA ASN A 87 -11.71 0.29 -16.08
C ASN A 87 -10.62 0.67 -15.04
N PRO A 88 -10.20 -0.24 -14.15
CA PRO A 88 -9.16 0.03 -13.18
C PRO A 88 -7.76 0.02 -13.80
N LEU A 89 -7.04 1.11 -13.59
CA LEU A 89 -5.66 1.32 -13.98
C LEU A 89 -4.82 1.37 -12.70
N LEU A 90 -4.06 0.31 -12.41
CA LEU A 90 -3.25 0.22 -11.19
C LEU A 90 -1.93 0.94 -11.38
N VAL A 91 -1.62 1.84 -10.46
CA VAL A 91 -0.29 2.46 -10.37
C VAL A 91 0.70 1.41 -9.87
N ASP A 92 1.75 1.21 -10.63
CA ASP A 92 2.93 0.44 -10.25
C ASP A 92 4.09 1.44 -10.07
N TRP A 93 4.59 1.54 -8.86
CA TRP A 93 5.66 2.48 -8.52
C TRP A 93 7.01 2.10 -9.13
N GLY A 94 7.18 0.82 -9.50
CA GLY A 94 8.44 0.27 -9.98
C GLY A 94 9.55 0.33 -8.94
N GLU A 95 10.79 0.23 -9.37
CA GLU A 95 11.95 0.51 -8.53
C GLU A 95 12.09 2.04 -8.41
N THR A 96 11.70 2.56 -7.26
CA THR A 96 11.75 4.00 -7.03
C THR A 96 13.21 4.44 -6.86
N ALA A 97 13.66 5.32 -7.75
CA ALA A 97 14.81 6.17 -7.45
C ALA A 97 14.51 6.95 -6.14
N PRO A 98 15.52 7.44 -5.42
CA PRO A 98 15.33 8.19 -4.17
C PRO A 98 14.69 9.56 -4.47
N LEU A 99 13.38 9.54 -4.74
CA LEU A 99 12.56 10.73 -4.93
C LEU A 99 11.81 11.03 -3.63
N GLY A 100 11.78 12.30 -3.25
CA GLY A 100 10.88 12.77 -2.22
C GLY A 100 9.41 12.59 -2.64
N ILE A 101 8.49 12.54 -1.67
CA ILE A 101 7.05 12.35 -1.94
C ILE A 101 6.51 13.44 -2.88
N GLU A 102 6.92 14.69 -2.69
CA GLU A 102 6.51 15.80 -3.54
C GLU A 102 6.94 15.60 -5.00
N GLN A 103 8.21 15.21 -5.21
CA GLN A 103 8.74 14.92 -6.53
C GLN A 103 8.04 13.72 -7.18
N LEU A 104 7.80 12.67 -6.41
CA LEU A 104 7.08 11.48 -6.89
C LEU A 104 5.68 11.84 -7.39
N ILE A 105 4.97 12.72 -6.68
CA ILE A 105 3.65 13.19 -7.09
C ILE A 105 3.76 14.08 -8.32
N ALA A 106 4.57 15.15 -8.24
CA ALA A 106 4.59 16.20 -9.26
C ALA A 106 5.26 15.74 -10.57
N GLU A 107 6.32 14.94 -10.47
CA GLU A 107 7.14 14.58 -11.63
C GLU A 107 6.82 13.19 -12.20
N ARG A 108 6.02 12.37 -11.50
CA ARG A 108 5.69 11.00 -11.94
C ARG A 108 4.20 10.73 -11.95
N LEU A 109 3.54 10.78 -10.78
CA LEU A 109 2.14 10.40 -10.64
C LEU A 109 1.21 11.31 -11.43
N VAL A 110 1.34 12.63 -11.28
CA VAL A 110 0.52 13.61 -11.99
C VAL A 110 0.73 13.52 -13.50
N PRO A 111 1.95 13.53 -14.04
CA PRO A 111 2.16 13.42 -15.49
C PRO A 111 1.66 12.11 -16.10
N VAL A 112 1.83 10.96 -15.42
CA VAL A 112 1.36 9.68 -15.96
C VAL A 112 -0.17 9.62 -16.02
N ILE A 113 -0.87 10.24 -15.06
CA ILE A 113 -2.33 10.36 -15.08
C ILE A 113 -2.79 11.39 -16.12
N ALA A 114 -2.14 12.55 -16.17
CA ALA A 114 -2.46 13.60 -17.13
C ALA A 114 -2.36 13.10 -18.57
N GLY A 115 -1.37 12.25 -18.85
CA GLY A 115 -1.13 11.63 -20.16
C GLY A 115 -2.29 10.75 -20.67
N LEU A 116 -3.24 10.36 -19.81
CA LEU A 116 -4.45 9.65 -20.25
C LEU A 116 -5.39 10.52 -21.09
N GLY A 117 -5.28 11.85 -21.01
CA GLY A 117 -6.01 12.80 -21.84
C GLY A 117 -7.54 12.77 -21.69
N GLN A 118 -8.05 12.16 -20.63
CA GLN A 118 -9.48 12.02 -20.35
C GLN A 118 -9.77 12.16 -18.85
N PRO A 119 -11.02 12.48 -18.46
CA PRO A 119 -11.42 12.49 -17.07
C PRO A 119 -11.26 11.10 -16.40
N VAL A 120 -10.71 11.07 -15.19
CA VAL A 120 -10.50 9.84 -14.43
C VAL A 120 -11.10 9.96 -13.02
N ALA A 121 -11.46 8.84 -12.42
CA ALA A 121 -11.62 8.75 -10.98
C ALA A 121 -10.29 8.30 -10.35
N LEU A 122 -9.99 8.73 -9.14
CA LEU A 122 -8.87 8.25 -8.35
C LEU A 122 -9.37 7.40 -7.18
N ALA A 123 -8.73 6.26 -6.94
CA ALA A 123 -8.99 5.43 -5.77
C ALA A 123 -7.67 5.18 -5.04
N GLY A 124 -7.47 5.83 -3.89
CA GLY A 124 -6.22 5.72 -3.14
C GLY A 124 -6.35 4.82 -1.92
N TYR A 125 -5.41 3.89 -1.74
CA TYR A 125 -5.35 2.99 -0.61
C TYR A 125 -4.22 3.36 0.35
N CYS A 126 -4.56 3.48 1.65
CA CYS A 126 -3.63 3.84 2.71
C CYS A 126 -2.87 5.14 2.36
N LEU A 127 -1.54 5.17 2.42
CA LEU A 127 -0.74 6.33 1.98
C LEU A 127 -1.05 6.74 0.54
N GLY A 128 -1.38 5.78 -0.35
CA GLY A 128 -1.83 6.08 -1.71
C GLY A 128 -3.06 6.99 -1.76
N GLY A 129 -3.90 7.00 -0.73
CA GLY A 129 -5.02 7.93 -0.63
C GLY A 129 -4.57 9.37 -0.36
N THR A 130 -3.55 9.56 0.47
CA THR A 130 -2.94 10.88 0.69
C THR A 130 -2.31 11.40 -0.60
N LEU A 131 -1.61 10.52 -1.35
CA LEU A 131 -1.04 10.85 -2.66
C LEU A 131 -2.13 11.17 -3.70
N ALA A 132 -3.26 10.43 -3.67
CA ALA A 132 -4.41 10.67 -4.54
C ALA A 132 -5.03 12.05 -4.32
N LEU A 133 -5.13 12.51 -3.08
CA LEU A 133 -5.64 13.86 -2.77
C LEU A 133 -4.72 14.94 -3.32
N ALA A 134 -3.42 14.80 -3.14
CA ALA A 134 -2.43 15.75 -3.69
C ALA A 134 -2.48 15.75 -5.24
N ALA A 135 -2.52 14.57 -5.86
CA ALA A 135 -2.64 14.45 -7.31
C ALA A 135 -3.97 15.06 -7.82
N ALA A 136 -5.09 14.85 -7.11
CA ALA A 136 -6.37 15.44 -7.47
C ALA A 136 -6.33 16.98 -7.44
N ALA A 137 -5.68 17.56 -6.44
CA ALA A 137 -5.50 19.02 -6.36
C ALA A 137 -4.71 19.58 -7.54
N LEU A 138 -3.68 18.86 -8.01
CA LEU A 138 -2.84 19.29 -9.14
C LEU A 138 -3.48 19.03 -10.51
N LEU A 139 -4.22 17.93 -10.67
CA LEU A 139 -4.90 17.55 -11.92
C LEU A 139 -6.20 18.34 -12.13
N GLY A 140 -6.79 18.88 -11.08
CA GLY A 140 -7.99 19.71 -11.14
C GLY A 140 -9.17 19.04 -11.85
N PRO A 141 -9.73 19.66 -12.91
CA PRO A 141 -10.93 19.15 -13.60
C PRO A 141 -10.78 17.78 -14.25
N GLN A 142 -9.56 17.29 -14.46
CA GLN A 142 -9.36 15.94 -14.98
C GLN A 142 -9.78 14.87 -13.98
N VAL A 143 -9.82 15.19 -12.68
CA VAL A 143 -10.28 14.24 -11.65
C VAL A 143 -11.76 14.41 -11.40
N SER A 144 -12.53 13.43 -11.84
CA SER A 144 -14.00 13.44 -11.71
C SER A 144 -14.47 13.06 -10.29
N ARG A 145 -13.77 12.16 -9.61
CA ARG A 145 -14.10 11.66 -8.26
C ARG A 145 -12.84 11.15 -7.56
N VAL A 146 -12.86 11.16 -6.23
CA VAL A 146 -11.81 10.55 -5.40
C VAL A 146 -12.46 9.61 -4.39
N ALA A 147 -11.96 8.38 -4.33
CA ALA A 147 -12.29 7.39 -3.31
C ALA A 147 -11.09 7.16 -2.40
N LEU A 148 -11.28 7.20 -1.10
CA LEU A 148 -10.22 7.04 -0.10
C LEU A 148 -10.49 5.78 0.72
N LEU A 149 -9.54 4.83 0.69
CA LEU A 149 -9.62 3.56 1.38
C LEU A 149 -8.54 3.51 2.47
N ALA A 150 -8.96 3.50 3.73
CA ALA A 150 -8.06 3.45 4.89
C ALA A 150 -6.94 4.53 4.84
N THR A 151 -7.27 5.72 4.37
CA THR A 151 -6.31 6.80 4.12
C THR A 151 -5.98 7.53 5.41
N PRO A 152 -4.70 7.66 5.79
CA PRO A 152 -4.30 8.49 6.91
C PRO A 152 -4.46 9.97 6.52
N TRP A 153 -5.24 10.71 7.32
CA TRP A 153 -5.52 12.12 7.05
C TRP A 153 -5.28 13.01 8.27
N ASN A 154 -5.88 12.66 9.40
CA ASN A 154 -5.74 13.43 10.63
C ASN A 154 -4.51 12.97 11.43
N PHE A 155 -3.36 13.56 11.16
CA PHE A 155 -2.11 13.24 11.83
C PHE A 155 -2.02 13.79 13.27
N ALA A 156 -2.92 14.68 13.69
CA ALA A 156 -2.99 15.11 15.09
C ALA A 156 -3.33 13.96 16.06
N GLY A 157 -3.98 12.90 15.57
CA GLY A 157 -4.19 11.67 16.35
C GLY A 157 -2.90 10.97 16.80
N TYR A 158 -1.75 11.31 16.19
CA TYR A 158 -0.44 10.79 16.57
C TYR A 158 0.32 11.65 17.58
N ASP A 159 -0.20 12.78 18.03
CA ASP A 159 0.53 13.73 18.90
C ASP A 159 1.06 13.06 20.18
N ALA A 160 0.27 12.18 20.81
CA ALA A 160 0.71 11.42 21.99
C ALA A 160 1.84 10.41 21.66
N ALA A 161 1.93 9.92 20.45
CA ALA A 161 2.95 8.97 20.01
C ALA A 161 4.18 9.67 19.40
N ARG A 162 4.09 10.97 19.10
CA ARG A 162 5.13 11.74 18.40
C ARG A 162 6.52 11.64 19.05
N PRO A 163 6.70 11.78 20.37
CA PRO A 163 8.02 11.64 20.99
C PRO A 163 8.63 10.26 20.78
N ARG A 164 7.80 9.20 20.87
CA ARG A 164 8.24 7.81 20.66
C ARG A 164 8.60 7.55 19.19
N LEU A 165 7.84 8.11 18.27
CA LEU A 165 8.11 8.02 16.83
C LEU A 165 9.39 8.76 16.45
N ALA A 166 9.61 9.97 17.00
CA ALA A 166 10.83 10.74 16.80
C ALA A 166 12.07 10.00 17.32
N ASP A 167 11.98 9.41 18.52
CA ASP A 167 13.04 8.64 19.12
C ASP A 167 13.33 7.32 18.33
N TRP A 168 12.29 6.65 17.84
CA TRP A 168 12.43 5.52 16.95
C TRP A 168 13.10 5.93 15.63
N TRP A 169 12.69 7.05 15.02
CA TRP A 169 13.26 7.55 13.77
C TRP A 169 14.73 7.90 13.95
N ALA A 170 15.08 8.66 14.98
CA ALA A 170 16.48 9.03 15.26
C ALA A 170 17.42 7.82 15.37
N ARG A 171 16.90 6.67 15.83
CA ARG A 171 17.69 5.42 15.89
C ARG A 171 17.75 4.66 14.57
N THR A 172 16.77 4.81 13.70
CA THR A 172 16.67 4.06 12.44
C THR A 172 17.19 4.83 11.23
N GLU A 173 17.12 6.17 11.27
CA GLU A 173 17.54 7.06 10.18
C GLU A 173 18.97 6.82 9.69
N PRO A 174 20.00 6.64 10.55
CA PRO A 174 21.36 6.41 10.07
C PRO A 174 21.47 5.15 9.19
N LEU A 175 20.79 4.07 9.59
CA LEU A 175 20.76 2.83 8.81
C LEU A 175 19.94 3.00 7.52
N ALA A 176 18.78 3.65 7.59
CA ALA A 176 17.97 3.92 6.41
C ALA A 176 18.72 4.79 5.39
N THR A 177 19.46 5.79 5.84
CA THR A 177 20.31 6.64 5.01
C THR A 177 21.44 5.85 4.36
N GLN A 178 22.11 4.98 5.12
CA GLN A 178 23.17 4.14 4.60
C GLN A 178 22.69 3.14 3.54
N LEU A 179 21.48 2.60 3.72
CA LEU A 179 20.88 1.60 2.80
C LEU A 179 20.11 2.27 1.63
N GLY A 180 19.81 3.57 1.72
CA GLY A 180 18.95 4.26 0.76
C GLY A 180 17.47 3.88 0.85
N VAL A 181 17.09 2.99 1.80
CA VAL A 181 15.73 2.50 2.02
C VAL A 181 15.48 2.29 3.51
N LEU A 182 14.22 2.35 3.94
CA LEU A 182 13.81 1.92 5.28
C LEU A 182 13.46 0.42 5.23
N PRO A 183 14.27 -0.47 5.83
CA PRO A 183 14.00 -1.90 5.80
C PRO A 183 12.67 -2.26 6.45
N ILE A 184 11.96 -3.23 5.87
CA ILE A 184 10.68 -3.71 6.40
C ILE A 184 10.81 -4.28 7.82
N GLU A 185 11.96 -4.83 8.16
CA GLU A 185 12.27 -5.39 9.48
C GLU A 185 12.25 -4.33 10.58
N LEU A 186 12.50 -3.07 10.23
CA LEU A 186 12.40 -1.93 11.15
C LEU A 186 10.98 -1.35 11.17
N LEU A 187 10.31 -1.33 10.03
CA LEU A 187 8.99 -0.75 9.87
C LEU A 187 7.88 -1.66 10.43
N GLN A 188 7.96 -2.97 10.17
CA GLN A 188 6.92 -3.93 10.55
C GLN A 188 6.65 -3.99 12.06
N PRO A 189 7.65 -3.97 12.98
CA PRO A 189 7.39 -3.91 14.41
C PRO A 189 6.62 -2.66 14.85
N ALA A 190 6.83 -1.51 14.18
CA ALA A 190 6.10 -0.29 14.46
C ALA A 190 4.60 -0.45 14.11
N PHE A 191 4.28 -1.08 12.97
CA PHE A 191 2.90 -1.40 12.62
C PHE A 191 2.27 -2.43 13.57
N TRP A 192 3.01 -3.43 13.99
CA TRP A 192 2.51 -4.43 14.94
C TRP A 192 2.20 -3.83 16.32
N ALA A 193 2.94 -2.80 16.73
CA ALA A 193 2.70 -2.10 17.98
C ALA A 193 1.39 -1.27 18.00
N LEU A 194 0.76 -1.03 16.85
CA LEU A 194 -0.53 -0.35 16.77
C LEU A 194 -1.68 -1.23 17.27
N ASP A 195 -1.61 -2.56 17.06
CA ASP A 195 -2.62 -3.52 17.52
C ASP A 195 -1.97 -4.89 17.79
N GLU A 196 -1.22 -5.00 18.88
CA GLU A 196 -0.53 -6.23 19.24
C GLU A 196 -1.50 -7.41 19.46
N ALA A 197 -2.67 -7.15 20.03
CA ALA A 197 -3.67 -8.19 20.30
C ALA A 197 -4.27 -8.74 18.99
N GLY A 198 -4.59 -7.88 18.06
CA GLY A 198 -5.09 -8.26 16.73
C GLY A 198 -4.07 -9.03 15.92
N VAL A 199 -2.79 -8.66 16.01
CA VAL A 199 -1.69 -9.40 15.36
C VAL A 199 -1.62 -10.82 15.93
N VAL A 200 -1.63 -11.00 17.25
CA VAL A 200 -1.63 -12.33 17.89
C VAL A 200 -2.86 -13.15 17.44
N ALA A 201 -4.05 -12.54 17.44
CA ALA A 201 -5.29 -13.20 17.03
C ALA A 201 -5.24 -13.65 15.57
N LYS A 202 -4.65 -12.84 14.68
CA LYS A 202 -4.48 -13.16 13.25
C LYS A 202 -3.62 -14.41 13.04
N TYR A 203 -2.50 -14.52 13.76
CA TYR A 203 -1.61 -15.68 13.63
C TYR A 203 -2.12 -16.93 14.36
N ALA A 204 -3.08 -16.81 15.29
CA ALA A 204 -3.69 -17.93 15.98
C ALA A 204 -4.85 -18.61 15.20
N ARG A 205 -5.29 -18.05 14.08
CA ARG A 205 -6.29 -18.61 13.17
C ARG A 205 -5.66 -19.65 12.25
#